data_dac9b0454cbacc56f8460834b01a2e66
#
_entry.id   dac9b0454cbacc56f8460834b01a2e66
#
_cell.length_a   1.000
_cell.length_b   1.000
_cell.length_c   1.000
_cell.angle_alpha   90.00
_cell.angle_beta   90.00
_cell.angle_gamma   90.00
#
_symmetry.space_group_name_H-M   'P 1'
#
loop_
_entity.id
_entity.type
_entity.pdbx_description
1 polymer ?
#
loop_
_entity_poly.entity_id
_entity_poly.type
_entity_poly.pdbx_seq_one_letter_code
_entity_poly.pdbx_strand_id
1 'polypeptide(L)'
;TFELTPRCNMNCRMCYIRMSEAEMRARGREYTAEEWIEMGKACAKEGMLFLLLTGGEPFLRKDFRQIYTELKKLGLLISINTNATLIDEETVEWLKKDPPMKVNVTLYGGGNETYKKLCGHPTGYDAATKAIDLMHDAGIFVNINASFTKYNLDDMEDIFAFGKSREIQVNAATYMFPPVRSAKNGVTDDEVRFTAEEAGKARA
;
A
#
# COMPACT_ATOMS: atom_id res chain seq x y z
N THR A 1 1.59 0.58 13.93
CA THR A 1 1.32 -0.03 12.62
C THR A 1 0.95 -1.48 12.78
N PHE A 2 -0.13 -1.93 12.13
CA PHE A 2 -0.52 -3.34 12.03
C PHE A 2 -0.32 -3.81 10.59
N GLU A 3 0.58 -4.76 10.40
CA GLU A 3 0.74 -5.49 9.13
C GLU A 3 -0.17 -6.72 9.14
N LEU A 4 -1.39 -6.55 8.64
CA LEU A 4 -2.46 -7.53 8.79
C LEU A 4 -2.20 -8.87 8.08
N THR A 5 -1.47 -8.85 6.98
CA THR A 5 -1.13 -10.03 6.18
C THR A 5 0.17 -9.84 5.41
N PRO A 6 1.00 -10.87 5.24
CA PRO A 6 2.13 -10.84 4.31
C PRO A 6 1.71 -11.08 2.85
N ARG A 7 0.47 -11.47 2.59
CA ARG A 7 -0.03 -11.79 1.25
C ARG A 7 -0.33 -10.53 0.47
N CYS A 8 -0.08 -10.57 -0.82
CA CYS A 8 -0.40 -9.50 -1.76
C CYS A 8 -0.84 -10.09 -3.09
N ASN A 9 -1.75 -9.42 -3.77
CA ASN A 9 -2.15 -9.75 -5.14
C ASN A 9 -1.18 -9.21 -6.19
N MET A 10 -0.15 -8.47 -5.78
CA MET A 10 0.95 -8.01 -6.62
C MET A 10 2.27 -8.72 -6.28
N ASN A 11 3.19 -8.72 -7.24
CA ASN A 11 4.51 -9.31 -7.12
C ASN A 11 5.61 -8.27 -7.37
N CYS A 12 5.55 -7.14 -6.66
CA CYS A 12 6.46 -6.01 -6.88
C CYS A 12 7.92 -6.40 -6.66
N ARG A 13 8.77 -6.07 -7.63
CA ARG A 13 10.22 -6.42 -7.61
C ARG A 13 10.96 -5.75 -6.46
N MET A 14 10.56 -4.53 -6.08
CA MET A 14 11.18 -3.74 -5.01
C MET A 14 10.55 -3.96 -3.64
N CYS A 15 9.60 -4.88 -3.49
CA CYS A 15 8.86 -5.04 -2.24
C CYS A 15 9.76 -5.54 -1.11
N TYR A 16 9.90 -4.75 -0.04
CA TYR A 16 10.76 -5.06 1.12
C TYR A 16 10.18 -6.13 2.06
N ILE A 17 8.86 -6.40 1.95
CA ILE A 17 8.17 -7.39 2.79
C ILE A 17 7.77 -8.66 2.02
N ARG A 18 8.05 -8.71 0.73
CA ARG A 18 7.70 -9.85 -0.11
C ARG A 18 8.30 -11.15 0.43
N MET A 19 7.48 -12.16 0.53
CA MET A 19 7.86 -13.50 0.95
C MET A 19 7.31 -14.52 -0.04
N SER A 20 8.05 -15.63 -0.21
CA SER A 20 7.53 -16.81 -0.88
C SER A 20 6.47 -17.50 -0.01
N GLU A 21 5.64 -18.34 -0.60
CA GLU A 21 4.67 -19.14 0.17
C GLU A 21 5.34 -20.04 1.21
N ALA A 22 6.54 -20.56 0.92
CA ALA A 22 7.31 -21.37 1.87
C ALA A 22 7.75 -20.57 3.09
N GLU A 23 8.22 -19.32 2.87
CA GLU A 23 8.58 -18.41 3.97
C GLU A 23 7.36 -17.98 4.78
N MET A 24 6.22 -17.72 4.12
CA MET A 24 4.97 -17.43 4.83
C MET A 24 4.51 -18.60 5.70
N ARG A 25 4.56 -19.83 5.15
CA ARG A 25 4.24 -21.06 5.92
C ARG A 25 5.19 -21.27 7.09
N ALA A 26 6.47 -21.01 6.93
CA ALA A 26 7.47 -21.15 8.00
C ALA A 26 7.26 -20.17 9.16
N ARG A 27 6.59 -19.05 8.94
CA ARG A 27 6.22 -18.07 9.99
C ARG A 27 5.00 -18.48 10.81
N GLY A 28 4.28 -19.50 10.39
CA GLY A 28 3.06 -19.97 11.04
C GLY A 28 1.80 -19.29 10.47
N ARG A 29 0.71 -19.36 11.22
CA ARG A 29 -0.56 -18.75 10.80
C ARG A 29 -0.57 -17.23 10.95
N GLU A 30 -1.41 -16.60 10.16
CA GLU A 30 -1.75 -15.19 10.38
C GLU A 30 -2.62 -15.03 11.64
N TYR A 31 -2.54 -13.86 12.26
CA TYR A 31 -3.47 -13.51 13.34
C TYR A 31 -4.91 -13.45 12.82
N THR A 32 -5.87 -13.89 13.65
CA THR A 32 -7.29 -13.76 13.35
C THR A 32 -7.77 -12.32 13.51
N ALA A 33 -9.00 -12.03 13.05
CA ALA A 33 -9.61 -10.72 13.28
C ALA A 33 -9.70 -10.39 14.77
N GLU A 34 -10.11 -11.35 15.59
CA GLU A 34 -10.24 -11.22 17.05
C GLU A 34 -8.90 -10.88 17.71
N GLU A 35 -7.82 -11.54 17.29
CA GLU A 35 -6.48 -11.26 17.82
C GLU A 35 -6.00 -9.85 17.46
N TRP A 36 -6.27 -9.38 16.23
CA TRP A 36 -5.96 -8.00 15.83
C TRP A 36 -6.80 -6.98 16.63
N ILE A 37 -8.08 -7.27 16.84
CA ILE A 37 -8.98 -6.41 17.62
C ILE A 37 -8.53 -6.33 19.07
N GLU A 38 -8.20 -7.47 19.71
CA GLU A 38 -7.69 -7.47 21.09
C GLU A 38 -6.36 -6.72 21.22
N MET A 39 -5.47 -6.86 20.25
CA MET A 39 -4.22 -6.08 20.20
C MET A 39 -4.53 -4.57 20.09
N GLY A 40 -5.50 -4.20 19.27
CA GLY A 40 -5.96 -2.81 19.12
C GLY A 40 -6.53 -2.26 20.42
N LYS A 41 -7.36 -3.04 21.15
CA LYS A 41 -7.89 -2.66 22.46
C LYS A 41 -6.78 -2.44 23.49
N ALA A 42 -5.81 -3.34 23.54
CA ALA A 42 -4.66 -3.21 24.42
C ALA A 42 -3.86 -1.93 24.13
N CYS A 43 -3.56 -1.67 22.85
CA CYS A 43 -2.85 -0.47 22.45
C CYS A 43 -3.64 0.82 22.72
N ALA A 44 -4.95 0.83 22.47
CA ALA A 44 -5.81 1.99 22.74
C ALA A 44 -5.85 2.31 24.26
N LYS A 45 -5.90 1.28 25.10
CA LYS A 45 -5.83 1.43 26.56
C LYS A 45 -4.52 2.10 27.03
N GLU A 46 -3.43 1.84 26.32
CA GLU A 46 -2.12 2.47 26.58
C GLU A 46 -1.96 3.84 25.90
N GLY A 47 -3.05 4.41 25.35
CA GLY A 47 -3.08 5.76 24.79
C GLY A 47 -2.74 5.86 23.32
N MET A 48 -2.72 4.75 22.55
CA MET A 48 -2.56 4.82 21.11
C MET A 48 -3.74 5.56 20.49
N LEU A 49 -3.47 6.58 19.67
CA LEU A 49 -4.46 7.37 18.95
C LEU A 49 -4.42 7.09 17.45
N PHE A 50 -3.24 6.95 16.86
CA PHE A 50 -3.04 6.78 15.43
C PHE A 50 -2.67 5.34 15.11
N LEU A 51 -3.38 4.74 14.15
CA LEU A 51 -3.12 3.40 13.68
C LEU A 51 -3.00 3.37 12.17
N LEU A 52 -1.90 2.79 11.68
CA LEU A 52 -1.74 2.46 10.26
C LEU A 52 -2.06 0.98 10.05
N LEU A 53 -3.05 0.69 9.21
CA LEU A 53 -3.32 -0.65 8.70
C LEU A 53 -2.59 -0.83 7.36
N THR A 54 -1.84 -1.90 7.25
CA THR A 54 -1.02 -2.24 6.09
C THR A 54 -0.80 -3.75 6.00
N GLY A 55 0.16 -4.17 5.21
CA GLY A 55 0.55 -5.57 5.04
C GLY A 55 1.20 -5.75 3.69
N GLY A 56 1.02 -6.91 3.07
CA GLY A 56 1.15 -7.04 1.63
C GLY A 56 0.04 -6.21 0.98
N GLU A 57 -1.19 -6.75 0.97
CA GLU A 57 -2.39 -6.00 0.61
C GLU A 57 -3.50 -6.27 1.64
N PRO A 58 -3.87 -5.27 2.46
CA PRO A 58 -4.84 -5.49 3.53
C PRO A 58 -6.23 -5.86 3.01
N PHE A 59 -6.67 -5.33 1.86
CA PHE A 59 -7.96 -5.66 1.26
C PHE A 59 -8.05 -7.09 0.71
N LEU A 60 -6.94 -7.82 0.66
CA LEU A 60 -6.94 -9.25 0.33
C LEU A 60 -7.54 -10.11 1.47
N ARG A 61 -7.57 -9.59 2.69
CA ARG A 61 -8.17 -10.27 3.85
C ARG A 61 -9.68 -10.19 3.80
N LYS A 62 -10.35 -11.34 3.87
CA LYS A 62 -11.83 -11.42 3.89
C LYS A 62 -12.44 -10.77 5.12
N ASP A 63 -11.70 -10.75 6.23
CA ASP A 63 -12.10 -10.19 7.52
C ASP A 63 -11.62 -8.74 7.74
N PHE A 64 -11.06 -8.09 6.70
CA PHE A 64 -10.57 -6.72 6.80
C PHE A 64 -11.65 -5.74 7.29
N ARG A 65 -12.88 -5.85 6.76
CA ARG A 65 -14.00 -5.01 7.18
C ARG A 65 -14.32 -5.16 8.67
N GLN A 66 -14.28 -6.38 9.20
CA GLN A 66 -14.48 -6.66 10.63
C GLN A 66 -13.38 -5.98 11.46
N ILE A 67 -12.12 -6.22 11.11
CA ILE A 67 -10.96 -5.63 11.81
C ILE A 67 -11.06 -4.10 11.82
N TYR A 68 -11.25 -3.48 10.67
CA TYR A 68 -11.33 -2.05 10.54
C TYR A 68 -12.47 -1.46 11.38
N THR A 69 -13.68 -2.00 11.25
CA THR A 69 -14.87 -1.50 11.94
C THR A 69 -14.73 -1.58 13.46
N GLU A 70 -14.20 -2.70 13.98
CA GLU A 70 -14.03 -2.85 15.42
C GLU A 70 -12.90 -1.94 15.96
N LEU A 71 -11.82 -1.74 15.21
CA LEU A 71 -10.76 -0.82 15.58
C LEU A 71 -11.22 0.65 15.53
N LYS A 72 -12.09 1.02 14.58
CA LYS A 72 -12.68 2.36 14.52
C LYS A 72 -13.55 2.67 15.75
N LYS A 73 -14.31 1.69 16.27
CA LYS A 73 -15.12 1.84 17.48
C LYS A 73 -14.29 2.18 18.74
N LEU A 74 -12.98 1.91 18.72
CA LEU A 74 -12.05 2.27 19.79
C LEU A 74 -11.65 3.76 19.77
N GLY A 75 -12.13 4.54 18.80
CA GLY A 75 -11.77 5.95 18.64
C GLY A 75 -10.43 6.17 17.95
N LEU A 76 -9.85 5.14 17.33
CA LEU A 76 -8.56 5.24 16.65
C LEU A 76 -8.68 6.02 15.34
N LEU A 77 -7.72 6.90 15.08
CA LEU A 77 -7.53 7.57 13.80
C LEU A 77 -6.77 6.64 12.86
N ILE A 78 -7.52 5.93 12.00
CA ILE A 78 -6.97 4.89 11.13
C ILE A 78 -6.56 5.45 9.79
N SER A 79 -5.31 5.17 9.39
CA SER A 79 -4.82 5.30 8.01
C SER A 79 -4.67 3.91 7.39
N ILE A 80 -4.82 3.83 6.07
CA ILE A 80 -4.69 2.57 5.33
C ILE A 80 -3.61 2.76 4.26
N ASN A 81 -2.64 1.82 4.18
CA ASN A 81 -1.73 1.69 3.04
C ASN A 81 -2.20 0.54 2.17
N THR A 82 -2.40 0.78 0.88
CA THR A 82 -2.90 -0.20 -0.07
C THR A 82 -2.36 0.05 -1.48
N ASN A 83 -2.35 -0.99 -2.32
CA ASN A 83 -2.14 -0.84 -3.75
C ASN A 83 -3.46 -0.46 -4.48
N ALA A 84 -4.57 -0.45 -3.78
CA ALA A 84 -5.93 -0.07 -4.16
C ALA A 84 -6.59 -0.91 -5.28
N THR A 85 -5.91 -1.89 -5.86
CA THR A 85 -6.45 -2.66 -7.01
C THR A 85 -7.64 -3.57 -6.66
N LEU A 86 -7.94 -3.74 -5.38
CA LEU A 86 -9.08 -4.51 -4.87
C LEU A 86 -10.20 -3.63 -4.32
N ILE A 87 -10.07 -2.30 -4.45
CA ILE A 87 -11.09 -1.36 -3.98
C ILE A 87 -12.06 -1.10 -5.14
N ASP A 88 -13.29 -1.51 -4.95
CA ASP A 88 -14.43 -1.33 -5.83
C ASP A 88 -15.48 -0.37 -5.26
N GLU A 89 -16.54 -0.13 -6.00
CA GLU A 89 -17.65 0.74 -5.61
C GLU A 89 -18.28 0.31 -4.27
N GLU A 90 -18.44 -1.02 -4.04
CA GLU A 90 -19.00 -1.54 -2.78
C GLU A 90 -18.09 -1.22 -1.59
N THR A 91 -16.79 -1.38 -1.78
CA THR A 91 -15.78 -1.07 -0.77
C THR A 91 -15.76 0.43 -0.44
N VAL A 92 -15.87 1.29 -1.45
CA VAL A 92 -15.95 2.75 -1.26
C VAL A 92 -17.20 3.15 -0.51
N GLU A 93 -18.38 2.63 -0.88
CA GLU A 93 -19.64 2.91 -0.19
C GLU A 93 -19.63 2.40 1.28
N TRP A 94 -18.90 1.36 1.55
CA TRP A 94 -18.68 0.91 2.92
C TRP A 94 -17.73 1.84 3.70
N LEU A 95 -16.57 2.20 3.13
CA LEU A 95 -15.60 3.11 3.75
C LEU A 95 -16.20 4.50 4.01
N LYS A 96 -17.06 4.98 3.12
CA LYS A 96 -17.72 6.29 3.23
C LYS A 96 -18.59 6.44 4.49
N LYS A 97 -19.11 5.33 5.04
CA LYS A 97 -19.96 5.35 6.25
C LYS A 97 -19.19 5.70 7.51
N ASP A 98 -17.93 5.30 7.57
CA ASP A 98 -17.00 5.62 8.66
C ASP A 98 -15.58 5.73 8.06
N PRO A 99 -15.26 6.87 7.43
CA PRO A 99 -14.05 6.98 6.62
C PRO A 99 -12.78 6.89 7.45
N PRO A 100 -11.69 6.35 6.86
CA PRO A 100 -10.38 6.42 7.46
C PRO A 100 -9.90 7.88 7.51
N MET A 101 -8.93 8.16 8.38
CA MET A 101 -8.27 9.45 8.40
C MET A 101 -7.65 9.78 7.04
N LYS A 102 -7.08 8.77 6.39
CA LYS A 102 -6.58 8.82 5.01
C LYS A 102 -6.33 7.43 4.44
N VAL A 103 -6.40 7.33 3.12
CA VAL A 103 -5.92 6.17 2.35
C VAL A 103 -4.67 6.58 1.59
N ASN A 104 -3.56 5.92 1.87
CA ASN A 104 -2.32 6.09 1.11
C ASN A 104 -2.29 5.01 0.03
N VAL A 105 -2.47 5.42 -1.22
CA VAL A 105 -2.41 4.52 -2.38
C VAL A 105 -1.02 4.58 -2.97
N THR A 106 -0.38 3.43 -3.19
CA THR A 106 0.88 3.40 -3.91
C THR A 106 0.61 3.34 -5.41
N LEU A 107 1.02 4.39 -6.14
CA LEU A 107 0.99 4.42 -7.59
C LEU A 107 2.40 4.12 -8.12
N TYR A 108 2.52 3.01 -8.85
CA TYR A 108 3.82 2.46 -9.25
C TYR A 108 4.29 2.88 -10.64
N GLY A 109 3.47 3.56 -11.42
CA GLY A 109 3.80 3.98 -12.78
C GLY A 109 2.70 4.78 -13.43
N GLY A 110 2.97 5.33 -14.62
CA GLY A 110 2.04 6.09 -15.44
C GLY A 110 1.16 5.22 -16.36
N GLY A 111 1.31 3.88 -16.31
CA GLY A 111 0.53 2.98 -17.16
C GLY A 111 0.68 1.50 -16.80
N ASN A 112 -0.14 0.67 -17.46
CA ASN A 112 -0.18 -0.77 -17.22
C ASN A 112 1.11 -1.50 -17.61
N GLU A 113 1.89 -1.01 -18.56
CA GLU A 113 3.17 -1.62 -18.94
C GLU A 113 4.17 -1.57 -17.80
N THR A 114 4.25 -0.43 -17.09
CA THR A 114 5.11 -0.31 -15.90
C THR A 114 4.59 -1.22 -14.78
N TYR A 115 3.29 -1.26 -14.54
CA TYR A 115 2.71 -2.16 -13.55
C TYR A 115 2.99 -3.64 -13.85
N LYS A 116 2.91 -4.04 -15.11
CA LYS A 116 3.25 -5.41 -15.54
C LYS A 116 4.72 -5.74 -15.27
N LYS A 117 5.64 -4.83 -15.63
CA LYS A 117 7.08 -5.03 -15.46
C LYS A 117 7.52 -4.99 -14.00
N LEU A 118 7.02 -4.02 -13.24
CA LEU A 118 7.49 -3.73 -11.89
C LEU A 118 6.72 -4.50 -10.82
N CYS A 119 5.40 -4.67 -11.00
CA CYS A 119 4.50 -5.22 -10.00
C CYS A 119 3.93 -6.59 -10.39
N GLY A 120 4.17 -7.07 -11.61
CA GLY A 120 3.59 -8.31 -12.11
C GLY A 120 2.06 -8.26 -12.29
N HIS A 121 1.49 -7.05 -12.44
CA HIS A 121 0.04 -6.86 -12.55
C HIS A 121 -0.32 -6.09 -13.83
N PRO A 122 -0.80 -6.77 -14.88
CA PRO A 122 -0.94 -6.18 -16.21
C PRO A 122 -2.05 -5.12 -16.36
N THR A 123 -2.98 -5.03 -15.42
CA THR A 123 -4.09 -4.06 -15.38
C THR A 123 -4.08 -3.25 -14.08
N GLY A 124 -2.96 -3.25 -13.38
CA GLY A 124 -2.87 -2.66 -12.03
C GLY A 124 -2.99 -1.15 -12.02
N TYR A 125 -2.52 -0.47 -13.08
CA TYR A 125 -2.66 0.97 -13.23
C TYR A 125 -4.13 1.38 -13.34
N ASP A 126 -4.87 0.78 -14.26
CA ASP A 126 -6.29 1.09 -14.45
C ASP A 126 -7.10 0.80 -13.19
N ALA A 127 -6.83 -0.32 -12.52
CA ALA A 127 -7.52 -0.67 -11.29
C ALA A 127 -7.22 0.32 -10.14
N ALA A 128 -5.95 0.69 -9.95
CA ALA A 128 -5.55 1.61 -8.89
C ALA A 128 -6.06 3.03 -9.14
N THR A 129 -5.98 3.53 -10.38
CA THR A 129 -6.47 4.88 -10.72
C THR A 129 -7.97 4.97 -10.63
N LYS A 130 -8.72 3.96 -11.09
CA LYS A 130 -10.17 3.87 -10.88
C LYS A 130 -10.52 3.92 -9.39
N ALA A 131 -9.83 3.17 -8.56
CA ALA A 131 -10.08 3.16 -7.11
C ALA A 131 -9.77 4.51 -6.45
N ILE A 132 -8.70 5.20 -6.90
CA ILE A 132 -8.37 6.56 -6.44
C ILE A 132 -9.52 7.51 -6.78
N ASP A 133 -10.00 7.49 -8.03
CA ASP A 133 -11.09 8.35 -8.48
C ASP A 133 -12.38 8.08 -7.69
N LEU A 134 -12.76 6.82 -7.51
CA LEU A 134 -13.94 6.43 -6.72
C LEU A 134 -13.86 6.93 -5.26
N MET A 135 -12.71 6.78 -4.62
CA MET A 135 -12.52 7.26 -3.24
C MET A 135 -12.53 8.78 -3.16
N HIS A 136 -11.86 9.45 -4.09
CA HIS A 136 -11.81 10.91 -4.16
C HIS A 136 -13.21 11.50 -4.36
N ASP A 137 -13.97 11.01 -5.32
CA ASP A 137 -15.34 11.43 -5.61
C ASP A 137 -16.30 11.17 -4.43
N ALA A 138 -16.02 10.13 -3.64
CA ALA A 138 -16.76 9.83 -2.40
C ALA A 138 -16.36 10.72 -1.21
N GLY A 139 -15.38 11.62 -1.36
CA GLY A 139 -14.88 12.50 -0.30
C GLY A 139 -13.97 11.80 0.70
N ILE A 140 -13.43 10.63 0.38
CA ILE A 140 -12.43 9.94 1.19
C ILE A 140 -11.07 10.58 0.91
N PHE A 141 -10.36 10.96 1.98
CA PHE A 141 -9.04 11.58 1.84
C PHE A 141 -8.00 10.59 1.34
N VAL A 142 -7.50 10.81 0.11
CA VAL A 142 -6.51 9.98 -0.55
C VAL A 142 -5.19 10.73 -0.67
N ASN A 143 -4.08 10.03 -0.38
CA ASN A 143 -2.72 10.43 -0.75
C ASN A 143 -2.15 9.43 -1.74
N ILE A 144 -1.39 9.88 -2.70
CA ILE A 144 -0.60 9.02 -3.58
C ILE A 144 0.83 8.94 -3.04
N ASN A 145 1.31 7.72 -2.84
CA ASN A 145 2.72 7.45 -2.57
C ASN A 145 3.35 6.89 -3.84
N ALA A 146 4.36 7.56 -4.37
CA ALA A 146 5.11 7.14 -5.53
C ALA A 146 6.55 6.76 -5.12
N SER A 147 6.86 5.47 -5.23
CA SER A 147 8.21 4.97 -4.99
C SER A 147 8.92 4.73 -6.32
N PHE A 148 9.95 5.52 -6.60
CA PHE A 148 10.66 5.47 -7.85
C PHE A 148 11.85 4.51 -7.81
N THR A 149 12.03 3.80 -8.90
CA THR A 149 13.07 2.82 -9.19
C THR A 149 13.64 3.09 -10.57
N LYS A 150 14.65 2.33 -10.98
CA LYS A 150 15.18 2.35 -12.37
C LYS A 150 14.13 1.94 -13.42
N TYR A 151 13.01 1.34 -13.02
CA TYR A 151 11.97 0.83 -13.93
C TYR A 151 10.80 1.79 -14.17
N ASN A 152 10.63 2.78 -13.34
CA ASN A 152 9.48 3.69 -13.38
C ASN A 152 9.86 5.16 -13.19
N LEU A 153 11.14 5.51 -13.34
CA LEU A 153 11.57 6.90 -13.23
C LEU A 153 10.96 7.76 -14.34
N ASP A 154 10.89 7.21 -15.55
CA ASP A 154 10.33 7.90 -16.71
C ASP A 154 8.82 8.21 -16.56
N ASP A 155 8.12 7.50 -15.68
CA ASP A 155 6.69 7.72 -15.39
C ASP A 155 6.46 8.83 -14.33
N MET A 156 7.52 9.47 -13.85
CA MET A 156 7.43 10.45 -12.74
C MET A 156 6.49 11.60 -13.07
N GLU A 157 6.64 12.19 -14.25
CA GLU A 157 5.82 13.32 -14.69
C GLU A 157 4.35 12.93 -14.82
N ASP A 158 4.05 11.74 -15.35
CA ASP A 158 2.70 11.24 -15.50
C ASP A 158 2.02 11.03 -14.14
N ILE A 159 2.75 10.48 -13.15
CA ILE A 159 2.23 10.30 -11.78
C ILE A 159 1.94 11.65 -11.12
N PHE A 160 2.83 12.63 -11.26
CA PHE A 160 2.58 13.98 -10.73
C PHE A 160 1.43 14.68 -11.44
N ALA A 161 1.33 14.55 -12.77
CA ALA A 161 0.24 15.09 -13.56
C ALA A 161 -1.10 14.47 -13.15
N PHE A 162 -1.13 13.16 -12.92
CA PHE A 162 -2.31 12.45 -12.43
C PHE A 162 -2.78 13.01 -11.07
N GLY A 163 -1.88 13.16 -10.10
CA GLY A 163 -2.21 13.74 -8.79
C GLY A 163 -2.67 15.19 -8.89
N LYS A 164 -1.95 15.99 -9.67
CA LYS A 164 -2.26 17.42 -9.86
C LYS A 164 -3.64 17.65 -10.47
N SER A 165 -4.02 16.85 -11.48
CA SER A 165 -5.32 16.98 -12.15
C SER A 165 -6.52 16.69 -11.23
N ARG A 166 -6.29 16.05 -10.08
CA ARG A 166 -7.27 15.66 -9.07
C ARG A 166 -7.10 16.39 -7.74
N GLU A 167 -6.14 17.33 -7.67
CA GLU A 167 -5.77 18.01 -6.42
C GLU A 167 -5.35 17.05 -5.29
N ILE A 168 -4.84 15.86 -5.66
CA ILE A 168 -4.35 14.84 -4.72
C ILE A 168 -2.84 15.01 -4.53
N GLN A 169 -2.41 15.03 -3.26
CA GLN A 169 -0.99 15.11 -2.92
C GLN A 169 -0.25 13.83 -3.35
N VAL A 170 0.88 14.02 -4.05
CA VAL A 170 1.83 12.96 -4.40
C VAL A 170 3.07 13.06 -3.54
N ASN A 171 3.35 12.02 -2.77
CA ASN A 171 4.57 11.87 -1.99
C ASN A 171 5.55 10.99 -2.76
N ALA A 172 6.63 11.57 -3.26
CA ALA A 172 7.65 10.86 -4.04
C ALA A 172 8.80 10.39 -3.15
N ALA A 173 9.22 9.15 -3.34
CA ALA A 173 10.40 8.58 -2.71
C ALA A 173 11.32 7.95 -3.77
N THR A 174 12.58 8.41 -3.82
CA THR A 174 13.63 7.84 -4.66
C THR A 174 14.56 6.90 -3.90
N TYR A 175 14.43 6.85 -2.57
CA TYR A 175 15.19 5.93 -1.72
C TYR A 175 14.29 4.83 -1.19
N MET A 176 14.75 3.59 -1.32
CA MET A 176 14.07 2.41 -0.80
C MET A 176 14.96 1.64 0.15
N PHE A 177 14.36 1.14 1.25
CA PHE A 177 15.05 0.25 2.16
C PHE A 177 15.36 -1.11 1.50
N PRO A 178 16.46 -1.77 1.92
CA PRO A 178 16.77 -3.15 1.52
C PRO A 178 15.62 -4.11 1.89
N PRO A 179 15.41 -5.20 1.11
CA PRO A 179 14.46 -6.24 1.49
C PRO A 179 14.88 -6.84 2.83
N VAL A 180 14.07 -6.57 3.85
CA VAL A 180 14.39 -6.97 5.24
C VAL A 180 14.00 -8.42 5.49
N ARG A 181 13.02 -8.94 4.75
CA ARG A 181 12.36 -10.22 5.06
C ARG A 181 12.67 -11.34 4.09
N SER A 182 13.18 -11.05 2.91
CA SER A 182 13.56 -12.06 1.93
C SER A 182 14.81 -11.63 1.17
N ALA A 183 15.95 -12.11 1.64
CA ALA A 183 17.24 -11.97 0.94
C ALA A 183 17.33 -12.86 -0.32
N LYS A 184 16.29 -13.68 -0.63
CA LYS A 184 16.35 -14.76 -1.62
C LYS A 184 15.43 -14.57 -2.83
N ASN A 185 14.85 -13.41 -3.05
CA ASN A 185 13.90 -13.21 -4.15
C ASN A 185 14.52 -13.09 -5.55
N GLY A 186 15.80 -13.37 -5.69
CA GLY A 186 16.49 -13.37 -6.99
C GLY A 186 16.60 -12.00 -7.66
N VAL A 187 16.10 -10.93 -7.03
CA VAL A 187 16.22 -9.55 -7.49
C VAL A 187 17.26 -8.86 -6.62
N THR A 188 18.38 -8.50 -7.21
CA THR A 188 19.42 -7.75 -6.51
C THR A 188 18.96 -6.30 -6.31
N ASP A 189 19.46 -5.66 -5.26
CA ASP A 189 19.22 -4.25 -4.98
C ASP A 189 19.63 -3.36 -6.16
N ASP A 190 20.74 -3.73 -6.81
CA ASP A 190 21.35 -3.00 -7.93
C ASP A 190 20.47 -3.01 -9.19
N GLU A 191 19.61 -4.00 -9.37
CA GLU A 191 18.74 -4.10 -10.54
C GLU A 191 17.51 -3.18 -10.45
N VAL A 192 17.02 -2.92 -9.24
CA VAL A 192 15.75 -2.22 -9.04
C VAL A 192 15.94 -0.86 -8.40
N ARG A 193 16.84 -0.77 -7.41
CA ARG A 193 17.01 0.45 -6.63
C ARG A 193 18.02 1.38 -7.25
N PHE A 194 17.85 2.64 -6.92
CA PHE A 194 18.87 3.64 -7.16
C PHE A 194 20.04 3.45 -6.19
N THR A 195 21.24 3.72 -6.67
CA THR A 195 22.37 4.08 -5.81
C THR A 195 22.08 5.43 -5.15
N ALA A 196 22.85 5.79 -4.12
CA ALA A 196 22.70 7.10 -3.47
C ALA A 196 22.87 8.28 -4.45
N GLU A 197 23.79 8.16 -5.41
CA GLU A 197 24.04 9.16 -6.46
C GLU A 197 22.86 9.27 -7.44
N GLU A 198 22.35 8.13 -7.94
CA GLU A 198 21.18 8.07 -8.82
C GLU A 198 19.92 8.62 -8.13
N ALA A 199 19.71 8.27 -6.85
CA ALA A 199 18.60 8.79 -6.06
C ALA A 199 18.69 10.33 -5.86
N GLY A 200 19.90 10.84 -5.69
CA GLY A 200 20.15 12.29 -5.62
C GLY A 200 19.81 12.98 -6.93
N LYS A 201 20.26 12.43 -8.06
CA LYS A 201 19.94 12.98 -9.40
C LYS A 201 18.45 12.92 -9.74
N ALA A 202 17.75 11.86 -9.33
CA ALA A 202 16.32 11.72 -9.55
C ALA A 202 15.47 12.69 -8.69
N ARG A 203 16.06 13.34 -7.68
CA ARG A 203 15.42 14.34 -6.81
C ARG A 203 15.64 15.77 -7.27
N ALA A 204 16.67 16.01 -8.05
CA ALA A 204 17.04 17.34 -8.53
C ALA A 204 16.14 17.82 -9.67
#